data_3f3fac5f616775ba669d6f117ff296fe
#
_entry.id   3f3fac5f616775ba669d6f117ff296fe
#
_cell.length_a   1.000
_cell.length_b   1.000
_cell.length_c   1.000
_cell.angle_alpha   90.00
_cell.angle_beta   90.00
_cell.angle_gamma   90.00
#
_symmetry.space_group_name_H-M   'P 1'
#
loop_
_entity.id
_entity.type
_entity.pdbx_description
1 polymer ?
#
loop_
_entity_poly.entity_id
_entity_poly.type
_entity_poly.pdbx_seq_one_letter_code
_entity_poly.pdbx_strand_id
1 'polypeptide(L)'
;RFVRRCWTRDALKFDRRRIEGGVGAIIVTSLAKGVSQMDLKGKRIAILAEDNYEDMELWYPLLRFREAGADVAVIGMPGVEAYHSKHGYPARVDAPADSVSADDFDALIVPGGYAPDRMRRHEAMLELVRAVFGQEKVVAFICHAGWVPISAGIVEGRRVTSVSAIRDDLVNAGGEWVDEEVVRDGNLISSRGVSDLPAFCQEIIVALG
;
A
#
# COMPACT_ATOMS: atom_id res chain seq x y z
N ARG A 1 33.76 -29.30 -6.82
CA ARG A 1 33.82 -29.52 -5.34
C ARG A 1 33.01 -28.42 -4.67
N PHE A 2 31.76 -28.74 -4.33
CA PHE A 2 30.86 -27.88 -3.54
C PHE A 2 31.21 -28.04 -2.06
N VAL A 3 31.57 -26.96 -1.39
CA VAL A 3 31.76 -26.95 0.08
C VAL A 3 30.40 -26.63 0.69
N ARG A 4 29.74 -27.63 1.29
CA ARG A 4 28.58 -27.47 2.18
C ARG A 4 29.09 -26.84 3.47
N ARG A 5 28.77 -25.57 3.76
CA ARG A 5 28.87 -25.01 5.12
C ARG A 5 27.69 -25.49 5.94
N CYS A 6 28.00 -26.40 6.85
CA CYS A 6 27.07 -26.87 7.87
C CYS A 6 26.87 -25.74 8.90
N TRP A 7 25.65 -25.28 9.09
CA TRP A 7 25.30 -24.41 10.21
C TRP A 7 25.17 -25.29 11.47
N THR A 8 26.10 -25.18 12.39
CA THR A 8 26.03 -25.83 13.69
C THR A 8 25.15 -25.03 14.64
N ARG A 9 24.29 -25.74 15.40
CA ARG A 9 23.26 -25.23 16.32
C ARG A 9 23.81 -24.54 17.59
N ASP A 10 25.11 -24.26 17.72
CA ASP A 10 25.72 -23.86 18.97
C ASP A 10 26.03 -22.36 19.13
N ALA A 11 25.54 -21.46 18.25
CA ALA A 11 25.89 -20.04 18.29
C ALA A 11 24.90 -19.12 19.03
N LEU A 12 23.93 -19.66 19.78
CA LEU A 12 22.99 -18.82 20.56
C LEU A 12 22.79 -19.40 21.96
N LYS A 13 23.88 -19.52 22.74
CA LYS A 13 23.77 -19.63 24.22
C LYS A 13 23.71 -18.22 24.79
N PHE A 14 22.50 -17.71 24.98
CA PHE A 14 22.22 -16.50 25.73
C PHE A 14 22.47 -16.81 27.22
N ASP A 15 23.55 -16.28 27.80
CA ASP A 15 23.85 -16.44 29.23
C ASP A 15 22.88 -15.60 30.08
N ARG A 16 21.91 -16.29 30.71
CA ARG A 16 20.88 -15.70 31.58
C ARG A 16 21.41 -15.14 32.90
N ARG A 17 22.69 -15.24 33.20
CA ARG A 17 23.24 -14.95 34.55
C ARG A 17 23.78 -13.54 34.75
N ARG A 18 23.55 -12.57 33.83
CA ARG A 18 24.12 -11.22 33.93
C ARG A 18 23.11 -10.08 33.97
N ILE A 19 21.88 -10.30 34.40
CA ILE A 19 20.89 -9.23 34.61
C ILE A 19 20.27 -9.39 36.02
N GLU A 20 21.08 -9.36 37.04
CA GLU A 20 20.65 -9.03 38.40
C GLU A 20 21.28 -7.69 38.79
N GLY A 21 20.66 -6.60 38.40
CA GLY A 21 21.02 -5.24 38.78
C GLY A 21 19.93 -4.27 38.28
N GLY A 22 19.08 -3.84 39.15
CA GLY A 22 17.89 -3.02 39.19
C GLY A 22 17.67 -1.87 38.21
N VAL A 23 18.18 -1.89 36.97
CA VAL A 23 17.93 -0.84 35.94
C VAL A 23 17.21 -1.40 34.70
N GLY A 24 17.20 -2.73 34.54
CA GLY A 24 16.62 -3.39 33.36
C GLY A 24 15.08 -3.43 33.31
N ALA A 25 14.41 -3.37 34.46
CA ALA A 25 12.96 -3.52 34.53
C ALA A 25 12.18 -2.26 34.06
N ILE A 26 12.78 -1.07 34.11
CA ILE A 26 12.12 0.19 33.76
C ILE A 26 12.16 0.42 32.24
N ILE A 27 13.19 -0.08 31.55
CA ILE A 27 13.34 0.11 30.08
C ILE A 27 12.42 -0.82 29.30
N VAL A 28 12.20 -2.05 29.77
CA VAL A 28 11.34 -3.03 29.07
C VAL A 28 9.87 -2.67 29.17
N THR A 29 9.42 -2.04 30.27
CA THR A 29 8.03 -1.58 30.44
C THR A 29 7.73 -0.30 29.64
N SER A 30 8.74 0.53 29.35
CA SER A 30 8.58 1.73 28.54
C SER A 30 8.53 1.43 27.03
N LEU A 31 9.24 0.41 26.56
CA LEU A 31 9.20 -0.02 25.16
C LEU A 31 7.91 -0.79 24.82
N ALA A 32 7.30 -1.47 25.79
CA ALA A 32 6.02 -2.18 25.57
C ALA A 32 4.78 -1.24 25.49
N LYS A 33 4.91 0.03 25.88
CA LYS A 33 3.82 1.02 25.80
C LYS A 33 3.83 1.85 24.50
N GLY A 34 4.80 1.64 23.61
CA GLY A 34 4.99 2.45 22.41
C GLY A 34 4.56 1.83 21.08
N VAL A 35 4.20 0.54 21.06
CA VAL A 35 3.54 -0.06 19.88
C VAL A 35 2.04 -0.07 20.19
N SER A 36 1.38 1.06 20.00
CA SER A 36 -0.06 1.06 19.75
C SER A 36 -0.25 0.09 18.59
N GLN A 37 -0.84 -1.07 18.87
CA GLN A 37 -1.30 -2.00 17.85
C GLN A 37 -2.30 -1.19 17.02
N MET A 38 -1.85 -0.74 15.82
CA MET A 38 -2.70 0.04 14.93
C MET A 38 -3.74 -0.92 14.41
N ASP A 39 -4.93 -0.85 15.02
CA ASP A 39 -6.05 -1.75 14.79
C ASP A 39 -6.95 -1.11 13.71
N LEU A 40 -7.01 -1.75 12.55
CA LEU A 40 -7.92 -1.38 11.47
C LEU A 40 -9.21 -2.20 11.50
N LYS A 41 -9.57 -2.77 12.64
CA LYS A 41 -10.80 -3.56 12.78
C LYS A 41 -12.02 -2.73 12.38
N GLY A 42 -12.82 -3.29 11.46
CA GLY A 42 -14.01 -2.66 10.91
C GLY A 42 -13.74 -1.70 9.75
N LYS A 43 -12.48 -1.43 9.40
CA LYS A 43 -12.11 -0.68 8.18
C LYS A 43 -12.20 -1.59 6.96
N ARG A 44 -12.68 -1.03 5.86
CA ARG A 44 -12.80 -1.70 4.57
C ARG A 44 -11.91 -1.01 3.55
N ILE A 45 -11.04 -1.76 2.89
CA ILE A 45 -10.02 -1.24 1.97
C ILE A 45 -10.19 -1.90 0.60
N ALA A 46 -10.31 -1.08 -0.44
CA ALA A 46 -10.24 -1.53 -1.83
C ALA A 46 -8.79 -1.50 -2.33
N ILE A 47 -8.36 -2.54 -3.04
CA ILE A 47 -7.12 -2.52 -3.83
C ILE A 47 -7.50 -2.77 -5.28
N LEU A 48 -7.21 -1.82 -6.17
CA LEU A 48 -7.44 -2.02 -7.60
C LEU A 48 -6.47 -3.05 -8.18
N ALA A 49 -6.95 -3.86 -9.09
CA ALA A 49 -6.12 -4.83 -9.80
C ALA A 49 -6.38 -4.81 -11.31
N GLU A 50 -5.30 -4.99 -12.08
CA GLU A 50 -5.30 -5.20 -13.52
C GLU A 50 -4.04 -6.00 -13.88
N ASP A 51 -3.97 -6.61 -15.07
CA ASP A 51 -2.82 -7.40 -15.50
C ASP A 51 -1.51 -6.60 -15.52
N ASN A 52 -0.42 -7.29 -15.21
CA ASN A 52 0.93 -6.76 -15.07
C ASN A 52 1.12 -5.79 -13.88
N TYR A 53 0.38 -6.00 -12.79
CA TYR A 53 0.63 -5.28 -11.54
C TYR A 53 2.00 -5.67 -10.94
N GLU A 54 2.58 -4.78 -10.12
CA GLU A 54 3.76 -5.08 -9.33
C GLU A 54 3.39 -6.00 -8.16
N ASP A 55 4.01 -7.17 -8.07
CA ASP A 55 3.68 -8.21 -7.08
C ASP A 55 3.62 -7.67 -5.65
N MET A 56 4.71 -7.02 -5.23
CA MET A 56 4.82 -6.55 -3.84
C MET A 56 3.88 -5.38 -3.54
N GLU A 57 3.59 -4.53 -4.54
CA GLU A 57 2.76 -3.34 -4.35
C GLU A 57 1.26 -3.66 -4.23
N LEU A 58 0.85 -4.86 -4.62
CA LEU A 58 -0.48 -5.40 -4.35
C LEU A 58 -0.47 -6.27 -3.08
N TRP A 59 0.42 -7.26 -3.03
CA TRP A 59 0.37 -8.30 -2.00
C TRP A 59 0.83 -7.84 -0.63
N TYR A 60 1.86 -6.98 -0.55
CA TYR A 60 2.31 -6.47 0.75
C TYR A 60 1.24 -5.62 1.45
N PRO A 61 0.63 -4.59 0.80
CA PRO A 61 -0.47 -3.85 1.41
C PRO A 61 -1.66 -4.73 1.77
N LEU A 62 -2.08 -5.66 0.89
CA LEU A 62 -3.18 -6.57 1.14
C LEU A 62 -2.98 -7.37 2.44
N LEU A 63 -1.81 -8.00 2.58
CA LEU A 63 -1.49 -8.82 3.75
C LEU A 63 -1.29 -7.94 5.00
N ARG A 64 -0.63 -6.79 4.85
CA ARG A 64 -0.35 -5.87 5.96
C ARG A 64 -1.62 -5.29 6.57
N PHE A 65 -2.60 -4.91 5.73
CA PHE A 65 -3.86 -4.37 6.24
C PHE A 65 -4.78 -5.47 6.81
N ARG A 66 -4.77 -6.67 6.23
CA ARG A 66 -5.46 -7.84 6.83
C ARG A 66 -4.86 -8.21 8.18
N GLU A 67 -3.52 -8.18 8.31
CA GLU A 67 -2.83 -8.37 9.60
C GLU A 67 -3.25 -7.31 10.63
N ALA A 68 -3.48 -6.06 10.20
CA ALA A 68 -3.97 -4.97 11.04
C ALA A 68 -5.48 -5.05 11.35
N GLY A 69 -6.19 -6.06 10.83
CA GLY A 69 -7.61 -6.31 11.13
C GLY A 69 -8.60 -5.73 10.12
N ALA A 70 -8.15 -5.09 9.04
CA ALA A 70 -9.03 -4.58 7.99
C ALA A 70 -9.63 -5.69 7.13
N ASP A 71 -10.83 -5.45 6.59
CA ASP A 71 -11.39 -6.20 5.47
C ASP A 71 -10.84 -5.60 4.16
N VAL A 72 -10.11 -6.42 3.38
CA VAL A 72 -9.43 -5.96 2.16
C VAL A 72 -9.95 -6.73 0.96
N ALA A 73 -10.53 -6.00 0.01
CA ALA A 73 -11.07 -6.51 -1.25
C ALA A 73 -10.23 -6.10 -2.46
N VAL A 74 -9.97 -7.04 -3.34
CA VAL A 74 -9.35 -6.80 -4.65
C VAL A 74 -10.45 -6.47 -5.66
N ILE A 75 -10.37 -5.27 -6.25
CA ILE A 75 -11.38 -4.73 -7.16
C ILE A 75 -10.84 -4.76 -8.59
N GLY A 76 -11.59 -5.40 -9.48
CA GLY A 76 -11.24 -5.55 -10.90
C GLY A 76 -12.36 -5.12 -11.83
N MET A 77 -12.33 -5.61 -13.08
CA MET A 77 -13.38 -5.35 -14.07
C MET A 77 -14.41 -6.50 -14.11
N PRO A 78 -15.64 -6.24 -14.57
CA PRO A 78 -16.65 -7.28 -14.72
C PRO A 78 -16.19 -8.44 -15.59
N GLY A 79 -16.50 -9.67 -15.16
CA GLY A 79 -16.19 -10.88 -15.91
C GLY A 79 -14.76 -11.38 -15.82
N VAL A 80 -13.90 -10.71 -15.02
CA VAL A 80 -12.53 -11.14 -14.75
C VAL A 80 -12.46 -11.83 -13.40
N GLU A 81 -12.00 -13.08 -13.37
CA GLU A 81 -11.85 -13.84 -12.12
C GLU A 81 -10.53 -13.54 -11.39
N ALA A 82 -9.47 -13.28 -12.15
CA ALA A 82 -8.15 -12.97 -11.61
C ALA A 82 -7.30 -12.22 -12.63
N TYR A 83 -6.43 -11.36 -12.13
CA TYR A 83 -5.35 -10.72 -12.89
C TYR A 83 -4.01 -11.33 -12.52
N HIS A 84 -3.03 -11.21 -13.41
CA HIS A 84 -1.69 -11.75 -13.19
C HIS A 84 -0.67 -10.62 -13.08
N SER A 85 0.23 -10.77 -12.10
CA SER A 85 1.34 -9.83 -11.93
C SER A 85 2.31 -9.86 -13.10
N LYS A 86 3.26 -8.95 -13.12
CA LYS A 86 4.37 -8.97 -14.11
C LYS A 86 5.23 -10.24 -14.05
N HIS A 87 5.16 -11.00 -12.94
CA HIS A 87 5.83 -12.30 -12.79
C HIS A 87 4.86 -13.49 -12.84
N GLY A 88 3.59 -13.26 -13.20
CA GLY A 88 2.58 -14.30 -13.38
C GLY A 88 1.86 -14.73 -12.11
N TYR A 89 2.05 -14.05 -10.96
CA TYR A 89 1.35 -14.39 -9.73
C TYR A 89 -0.11 -13.89 -9.77
N PRO A 90 -1.11 -14.78 -9.53
CA PRO A 90 -2.52 -14.41 -9.69
C PRO A 90 -3.07 -13.68 -8.49
N ALA A 91 -3.83 -12.61 -8.72
CA ALA A 91 -4.69 -11.95 -7.73
C ALA A 91 -6.15 -12.16 -8.13
N ARG A 92 -6.93 -12.86 -7.30
CA ARG A 92 -8.35 -13.05 -7.53
C ARG A 92 -9.10 -11.75 -7.31
N VAL A 93 -10.07 -11.49 -8.18
CA VAL A 93 -11.00 -10.36 -8.05
C VAL A 93 -12.11 -10.75 -7.07
N ASP A 94 -12.31 -9.92 -6.04
CA ASP A 94 -13.36 -10.11 -5.05
C ASP A 94 -14.69 -9.45 -5.50
N ALA A 95 -14.59 -8.31 -6.21
CA ALA A 95 -15.75 -7.61 -6.78
C ALA A 95 -15.36 -6.77 -8.00
N PRO A 96 -16.28 -6.59 -8.98
CA PRO A 96 -16.04 -5.69 -10.10
C PRO A 96 -16.30 -4.22 -9.71
N ALA A 97 -15.54 -3.29 -10.32
CA ALA A 97 -15.55 -1.87 -9.99
C ALA A 97 -16.93 -1.19 -10.21
N ASP A 98 -17.73 -1.68 -11.15
CA ASP A 98 -19.06 -1.18 -11.43
C ASP A 98 -20.16 -1.72 -10.50
N SER A 99 -19.84 -2.65 -9.61
CA SER A 99 -20.78 -3.22 -8.62
C SER A 99 -20.54 -2.76 -7.18
N VAL A 100 -19.52 -1.95 -6.96
CA VAL A 100 -19.15 -1.39 -5.66
C VAL A 100 -19.28 0.13 -5.67
N SER A 101 -19.39 0.73 -4.50
CA SER A 101 -19.44 2.17 -4.35
C SER A 101 -18.39 2.69 -3.37
N ALA A 102 -18.14 4.01 -3.41
CA ALA A 102 -17.24 4.64 -2.45
C ALA A 102 -17.71 4.47 -1.00
N ASP A 103 -19.01 4.29 -0.76
CA ASP A 103 -19.57 4.06 0.59
C ASP A 103 -19.15 2.72 1.18
N ASP A 104 -18.72 1.79 0.33
CA ASP A 104 -18.26 0.47 0.76
C ASP A 104 -16.87 0.47 1.37
N PHE A 105 -16.09 1.55 1.22
CA PHE A 105 -14.68 1.55 1.60
C PHE A 105 -14.29 2.78 2.43
N ASP A 106 -13.27 2.63 3.28
CA ASP A 106 -12.59 3.71 4.01
C ASP A 106 -11.33 4.17 3.28
N ALA A 107 -10.75 3.31 2.43
CA ALA A 107 -9.58 3.61 1.62
C ALA A 107 -9.60 2.86 0.29
N LEU A 108 -8.93 3.44 -0.72
CA LEU A 108 -8.66 2.82 -2.00
C LEU A 108 -7.17 2.91 -2.32
N ILE A 109 -6.58 1.78 -2.73
CA ILE A 109 -5.14 1.65 -3.02
C ILE A 109 -4.96 1.27 -4.49
N VAL A 110 -4.03 1.94 -5.15
CA VAL A 110 -3.65 1.66 -6.53
C VAL A 110 -2.20 1.18 -6.55
N PRO A 111 -1.95 -0.11 -6.80
CA PRO A 111 -0.61 -0.64 -7.02
C PRO A 111 -0.07 -0.26 -8.39
N GLY A 112 1.26 -0.24 -8.51
CA GLY A 112 1.92 0.09 -9.77
C GLY A 112 2.19 -1.13 -10.67
N GLY A 113 3.38 -1.20 -11.24
CA GLY A 113 3.70 -2.04 -12.38
C GLY A 113 3.22 -1.39 -13.68
N TYR A 114 2.76 -2.20 -14.64
CA TYR A 114 2.13 -1.74 -15.88
C TYR A 114 0.59 -1.70 -15.79
N ALA A 115 0.02 -2.27 -14.74
CA ALA A 115 -1.43 -2.29 -14.50
C ALA A 115 -2.08 -0.89 -14.55
N PRO A 116 -1.48 0.19 -14.01
CA PRO A 116 -2.05 1.54 -14.03
C PRO A 116 -2.32 2.09 -15.43
N ASP A 117 -1.51 1.73 -16.45
CA ASP A 117 -1.77 2.10 -17.84
C ASP A 117 -3.09 1.53 -18.35
N ARG A 118 -3.46 0.33 -17.90
CA ARG A 118 -4.72 -0.33 -18.24
C ARG A 118 -5.85 0.18 -17.37
N MET A 119 -5.67 0.28 -16.05
CA MET A 119 -6.66 0.78 -15.10
C MET A 119 -7.21 2.15 -15.51
N ARG A 120 -6.33 3.07 -15.94
CA ARG A 120 -6.72 4.44 -16.35
C ARG A 120 -7.64 4.50 -17.58
N ARG A 121 -7.82 3.39 -18.29
CA ARG A 121 -8.72 3.26 -19.43
C ARG A 121 -10.10 2.73 -19.07
N HIS A 122 -10.29 2.29 -17.82
CA HIS A 122 -11.55 1.77 -17.31
C HIS A 122 -12.28 2.86 -16.51
N GLU A 123 -13.34 3.43 -17.11
CA GLU A 123 -14.08 4.54 -16.47
C GLU A 123 -14.63 4.15 -15.09
N ALA A 124 -15.13 2.93 -14.92
CA ALA A 124 -15.63 2.48 -13.62
C ALA A 124 -14.56 2.53 -12.50
N MET A 125 -13.29 2.21 -12.81
CA MET A 125 -12.19 2.36 -11.86
C MET A 125 -11.90 3.83 -11.55
N LEU A 126 -11.92 4.70 -12.58
CA LEU A 126 -11.68 6.14 -12.39
C LEU A 126 -12.81 6.81 -11.61
N GLU A 127 -14.06 6.42 -11.86
CA GLU A 127 -15.23 6.91 -11.11
C GLU A 127 -15.15 6.50 -9.64
N LEU A 128 -14.77 5.26 -9.34
CA LEU A 128 -14.57 4.79 -7.97
C LEU A 128 -13.46 5.60 -7.26
N VAL A 129 -12.33 5.85 -7.93
CA VAL A 129 -11.23 6.68 -7.39
C VAL A 129 -11.72 8.10 -7.10
N ARG A 130 -12.42 8.75 -8.03
CA ARG A 130 -12.99 10.10 -7.85
C ARG A 130 -13.97 10.14 -6.68
N ALA A 131 -14.86 9.14 -6.61
CA ALA A 131 -15.89 9.09 -5.58
C ALA A 131 -15.30 8.88 -4.17
N VAL A 132 -14.32 7.97 -4.01
CA VAL A 132 -13.62 7.76 -2.74
C VAL A 132 -12.87 9.03 -2.33
N PHE A 133 -12.16 9.66 -3.27
CA PHE A 133 -11.43 10.91 -3.01
C PHE A 133 -12.38 12.06 -2.64
N GLY A 134 -13.49 12.22 -3.36
CA GLY A 134 -14.50 13.26 -3.13
C GLY A 134 -15.25 13.12 -1.82
N GLN A 135 -15.28 11.91 -1.23
CA GLN A 135 -15.80 11.66 0.11
C GLN A 135 -14.74 11.88 1.22
N GLU A 136 -13.60 12.51 0.90
CA GLU A 136 -12.48 12.73 1.81
C GLU A 136 -11.89 11.45 2.42
N LYS A 137 -12.16 10.30 1.82
CA LYS A 137 -11.58 9.02 2.18
C LYS A 137 -10.21 8.85 1.54
N VAL A 138 -9.38 8.00 2.13
CA VAL A 138 -7.99 7.81 1.70
C VAL A 138 -7.94 7.23 0.28
N VAL A 139 -7.23 7.90 -0.62
CA VAL A 139 -6.77 7.35 -1.89
C VAL A 139 -5.25 7.28 -1.84
N ALA A 140 -4.70 6.08 -2.03
CA ALA A 140 -3.27 5.86 -1.96
C ALA A 140 -2.74 5.22 -3.25
N PHE A 141 -1.60 5.68 -3.76
CA PHE A 141 -0.99 5.14 -4.97
C PHE A 141 0.54 5.02 -4.83
N ILE A 142 1.13 4.08 -5.54
CA ILE A 142 2.57 3.82 -5.48
C ILE A 142 3.16 3.59 -6.87
N CYS A 143 4.42 4.00 -7.06
CA CYS A 143 5.19 3.73 -8.27
C CYS A 143 4.57 4.36 -9.54
N HIS A 144 4.27 3.56 -10.58
CA HIS A 144 3.59 4.03 -11.80
C HIS A 144 2.08 4.27 -11.63
N ALA A 145 1.53 3.93 -10.46
CA ALA A 145 0.11 4.10 -10.19
C ALA A 145 -0.39 5.55 -10.28
N GLY A 146 0.52 6.54 -10.23
CA GLY A 146 0.19 7.96 -10.42
C GLY A 146 -0.61 8.28 -11.69
N TRP A 147 -0.54 7.44 -12.71
CA TRP A 147 -1.36 7.61 -13.92
C TRP A 147 -2.87 7.50 -13.67
N VAL A 148 -3.28 6.71 -12.67
CA VAL A 148 -4.71 6.58 -12.32
C VAL A 148 -5.27 7.85 -11.69
N PRO A 149 -4.69 8.42 -10.61
CA PRO A 149 -5.15 9.70 -10.05
C PRO A 149 -5.01 10.87 -11.02
N ILE A 150 -4.01 10.87 -11.94
CA ILE A 150 -3.94 11.84 -13.05
C ILE A 150 -5.21 11.76 -13.90
N SER A 151 -5.57 10.57 -14.38
CA SER A 151 -6.76 10.36 -15.22
C SER A 151 -8.07 10.58 -14.44
N ALA A 152 -8.07 10.37 -13.13
CA ALA A 152 -9.19 10.71 -12.26
C ALA A 152 -9.29 12.23 -11.97
N GLY A 153 -8.28 13.05 -12.33
CA GLY A 153 -8.30 14.50 -12.12
C GLY A 153 -8.16 14.94 -10.66
N ILE A 154 -7.48 14.14 -9.82
CA ILE A 154 -7.36 14.41 -8.38
C ILE A 154 -5.93 14.82 -7.94
N VAL A 155 -5.03 15.09 -8.91
CA VAL A 155 -3.62 15.41 -8.65
C VAL A 155 -3.36 16.91 -8.65
N GLU A 156 -4.17 17.71 -9.35
CA GLU A 156 -3.94 19.14 -9.51
C GLU A 156 -3.84 19.86 -8.16
N GLY A 157 -2.76 20.64 -7.97
CA GLY A 157 -2.46 21.36 -6.75
C GLY A 157 -2.07 20.50 -5.55
N ARG A 158 -1.85 19.20 -5.74
CA ARG A 158 -1.45 18.27 -4.66
C ARG A 158 0.04 18.00 -4.66
N ARG A 159 0.62 17.93 -3.47
CA ARG A 159 1.98 17.46 -3.25
C ARG A 159 2.00 15.93 -3.29
N VAL A 160 2.80 15.37 -4.20
CA VAL A 160 2.82 13.94 -4.50
C VAL A 160 4.23 13.43 -4.78
N THR A 161 4.42 12.13 -4.64
CA THR A 161 5.61 11.41 -5.11
C THR A 161 5.25 10.21 -5.97
N SER A 162 6.21 9.67 -6.68
CA SER A 162 6.07 8.47 -7.52
C SER A 162 7.45 7.93 -7.89
N VAL A 163 7.50 6.82 -8.63
CA VAL A 163 8.71 6.49 -9.38
C VAL A 163 9.08 7.66 -10.29
N SER A 164 10.37 7.97 -10.38
CA SER A 164 10.86 9.14 -11.14
C SER A 164 10.47 9.10 -12.63
N ALA A 165 10.22 7.91 -13.17
CA ALA A 165 9.85 7.73 -14.58
C ALA A 165 8.55 8.44 -15.01
N ILE A 166 7.62 8.69 -14.06
CA ILE A 166 6.36 9.40 -14.33
C ILE A 166 6.28 10.77 -13.65
N ARG A 167 7.40 11.29 -13.17
CA ARG A 167 7.48 12.62 -12.56
C ARG A 167 6.86 13.69 -13.45
N ASP A 168 7.29 13.72 -14.72
CA ASP A 168 6.86 14.76 -15.66
C ASP A 168 5.35 14.66 -15.95
N ASP A 169 4.78 13.45 -15.93
CA ASP A 169 3.34 13.25 -16.09
C ASP A 169 2.56 13.88 -14.92
N LEU A 170 3.03 13.67 -13.67
CA LEU A 170 2.41 14.26 -12.47
C LEU A 170 2.55 15.78 -12.46
N VAL A 171 3.71 16.32 -12.82
CA VAL A 171 3.94 17.77 -12.92
C VAL A 171 3.06 18.38 -14.01
N ASN A 172 2.95 17.75 -15.19
CA ASN A 172 2.10 18.22 -16.28
C ASN A 172 0.60 18.15 -15.92
N ALA A 173 0.22 17.25 -15.00
CA ALA A 173 -1.14 17.18 -14.45
C ALA A 173 -1.39 18.16 -13.30
N GLY A 174 -0.45 19.08 -13.02
CA GLY A 174 -0.59 20.13 -12.00
C GLY A 174 -0.17 19.69 -10.60
N GLY A 175 0.46 18.53 -10.43
CA GLY A 175 0.97 18.05 -9.14
C GLY A 175 2.31 18.69 -8.76
N GLU A 176 2.53 18.92 -7.48
CA GLU A 176 3.84 19.27 -6.91
C GLU A 176 4.60 17.99 -6.58
N TRP A 177 5.44 17.54 -7.51
CA TRP A 177 6.22 16.31 -7.31
C TRP A 177 7.45 16.54 -6.44
N VAL A 178 7.64 15.66 -5.46
CA VAL A 178 8.79 15.64 -4.56
C VAL A 178 9.39 14.22 -4.48
N ASP A 179 10.70 14.13 -4.23
CA ASP A 179 11.38 12.83 -4.05
C ASP A 179 11.43 12.47 -2.57
N GLU A 180 10.33 11.93 -2.06
CA GLU A 180 10.20 11.43 -0.68
C GLU A 180 9.65 10.01 -0.68
N GLU A 181 10.01 9.21 0.32
CA GLU A 181 9.55 7.80 0.41
C GLU A 181 8.04 7.68 0.51
N VAL A 182 7.38 8.61 1.20
CA VAL A 182 5.94 8.74 1.28
C VAL A 182 5.55 10.20 1.41
N VAL A 183 4.49 10.59 0.70
CA VAL A 183 3.88 11.92 0.80
C VAL A 183 2.40 11.77 1.09
N ARG A 184 1.92 12.49 2.10
CA ARG A 184 0.49 12.66 2.37
C ARG A 184 0.11 14.12 2.18
N ASP A 185 -0.89 14.35 1.34
CA ASP A 185 -1.54 15.65 1.16
C ASP A 185 -3.06 15.48 1.33
N GLY A 186 -3.53 15.82 2.53
CA GLY A 186 -4.93 15.56 2.92
C GLY A 186 -5.24 14.06 2.94
N ASN A 187 -6.17 13.66 2.08
CA ASN A 187 -6.59 12.27 1.89
C ASN A 187 -5.87 11.55 0.73
N LEU A 188 -4.94 12.22 0.05
CA LEU A 188 -4.10 11.61 -0.99
C LEU A 188 -2.76 11.18 -0.41
N ILE A 189 -2.39 9.89 -0.58
CA ILE A 189 -1.11 9.34 -0.12
C ILE A 189 -0.38 8.75 -1.32
N SER A 190 0.92 9.04 -1.44
CA SER A 190 1.73 8.57 -2.56
C SER A 190 3.09 8.05 -2.11
N SER A 191 3.68 7.13 -2.89
CA SER A 191 4.99 6.54 -2.61
C SER A 191 5.73 6.16 -3.91
N ARG A 192 7.06 5.96 -3.82
CA ARG A 192 7.91 5.81 -5.01
C ARG A 192 7.96 4.39 -5.55
N GLY A 193 7.94 3.36 -4.69
CA GLY A 193 8.10 2.00 -5.13
C GLY A 193 8.31 0.98 -4.01
N VAL A 194 8.67 -0.24 -4.39
CA VAL A 194 8.69 -1.42 -3.51
C VAL A 194 9.51 -1.22 -2.22
N SER A 195 10.65 -0.49 -2.28
CA SER A 195 11.47 -0.21 -1.09
C SER A 195 10.74 0.58 -0.02
N ASP A 196 9.76 1.39 -0.42
CA ASP A 196 9.07 2.35 0.44
C ASP A 196 7.73 1.79 0.98
N LEU A 197 7.37 0.55 0.63
CA LEU A 197 6.12 -0.10 1.06
C LEU A 197 5.88 -0.07 2.57
N PRO A 198 6.88 -0.27 3.45
CA PRO A 198 6.65 -0.16 4.89
C PRO A 198 6.17 1.23 5.32
N ALA A 199 6.80 2.30 4.83
CA ALA A 199 6.41 3.69 5.12
C ALA A 199 5.04 4.01 4.51
N PHE A 200 4.79 3.58 3.27
CA PHE A 200 3.51 3.74 2.58
C PHE A 200 2.35 3.11 3.35
N CYS A 201 2.47 1.85 3.74
CA CYS A 201 1.43 1.17 4.51
C CYS A 201 1.25 1.76 5.91
N GLN A 202 2.36 2.18 6.55
CA GLN A 202 2.33 2.83 7.85
C GLN A 202 1.54 4.15 7.79
N GLU A 203 1.78 4.99 6.77
CA GLU A 203 1.07 6.27 6.61
C GLU A 203 -0.43 6.06 6.34
N ILE A 204 -0.81 5.04 5.56
CA ILE A 204 -2.21 4.68 5.33
C ILE A 204 -2.89 4.24 6.64
N ILE A 205 -2.21 3.41 7.46
CA ILE A 205 -2.74 2.98 8.75
C ILE A 205 -2.95 4.19 9.67
N VAL A 206 -1.99 5.13 9.74
CA VAL A 206 -2.12 6.37 10.52
C VAL A 206 -3.29 7.23 10.01
N ALA A 207 -3.52 7.28 8.71
CA ALA A 207 -4.61 8.04 8.12
C ALA A 207 -5.99 7.43 8.42
N LEU A 208 -6.07 6.13 8.67
CA LEU A 208 -7.32 5.40 8.93
C LEU A 208 -7.65 5.26 10.43
N GLY A 209 -6.65 5.40 11.32
CA GLY A 209 -6.83 5.31 12.78
C GLY A 209 -7.18 6.60 13.39
#